data_6b6410439bd20986488b4a406998bb46
#
_entry.id   6b6410439bd20986488b4a406998bb46
#
_cell.length_a   1.000
_cell.length_b   1.000
_cell.length_c   1.000
_cell.angle_alpha   90.00
_cell.angle_beta   90.00
_cell.angle_gamma   90.00
#
_symmetry.space_group_name_H-M   'P 1'
#
loop_
_entity.id
_entity.type
_entity.pdbx_description
1 polymer ?
#
loop_
_entity_poly.entity_id
_entity_poly.type
_entity_poly.pdbx_seq_one_letter_code
_entity_poly.pdbx_strand_id
1 'polypeptide(L)'
;MNAADTAFVLISAALVMLMTPGLALFYGGMVRSKNILSVLMQSFIILGIISLEWSLWGYTMAFGPDHGGIIGGLTMFGLKGVGMTPSPDYGTTIPHLAFMIFQCMFAIITPALITGAFAERMKFGAFILFTLLWATFVYNPLCHWVWGVGGWMGRLGALDFAGGTVVHISSGISALAAVLLIGKRKGYGTTAFIPHNLPMTLTGAGLLWFGWFGFNAGSALASNGLAANAFVVTHLASAAAAVSWVIFEWIHRGKPTTLGVASGAVAGLVAITPASGFVGPMSSIIIGFMGGALCYGGVLMKARLGYDDALDVVGIHGVGGTWGALATGLFACTEINSAGANGLFFGNAAQLWIQFVSVAATMVFAFVMTYIILKFVDLVMGLRISDEEEIRGMDTTVHNEAGYSF
;
A
#
# COMPACT_ATOMS: atom_id res chain seq x y z
N MET A 1 8.83 -28.72 6.64
CA MET A 1 9.03 -27.87 5.45
C MET A 1 8.39 -28.49 4.23
N ASN A 2 7.73 -27.67 3.43
CA ASN A 2 7.14 -28.06 2.15
C ASN A 2 7.86 -27.31 1.02
N ALA A 3 8.40 -28.04 0.04
CA ALA A 3 9.18 -27.43 -1.05
C ALA A 3 8.31 -26.60 -2.00
N ALA A 4 7.06 -27.01 -2.27
CA ALA A 4 6.14 -26.26 -3.11
C ALA A 4 5.72 -24.93 -2.44
N ASP A 5 5.40 -24.97 -1.15
CA ASP A 5 5.06 -23.76 -0.38
C ASP A 5 6.24 -22.79 -0.33
N THR A 6 7.45 -23.31 -0.10
CA THR A 6 8.68 -22.50 -0.05
C THR A 6 8.94 -21.83 -1.41
N ALA A 7 8.88 -22.58 -2.50
CA ALA A 7 9.06 -22.02 -3.84
C ALA A 7 7.99 -20.98 -4.18
N PHE A 8 6.72 -21.25 -3.82
CA PHE A 8 5.61 -20.32 -4.05
C PHE A 8 5.78 -19.01 -3.28
N VAL A 9 6.16 -19.07 -2.01
CA VAL A 9 6.36 -17.86 -1.19
C VAL A 9 7.57 -17.05 -1.65
N LEU A 10 8.66 -17.70 -2.04
CA LEU A 10 9.84 -17.00 -2.58
C LEU A 10 9.55 -16.31 -3.92
N ILE A 11 8.83 -16.97 -4.84
CA ILE A 11 8.42 -16.34 -6.10
C ILE A 11 7.39 -15.23 -5.84
N SER A 12 6.48 -15.40 -4.87
CA SER A 12 5.55 -14.36 -4.46
C SER A 12 6.29 -13.14 -3.88
N ALA A 13 7.34 -13.34 -3.08
CA ALA A 13 8.19 -12.25 -2.59
C ALA A 13 8.86 -11.49 -3.77
N ALA A 14 9.37 -12.20 -4.78
CA ALA A 14 9.95 -11.59 -5.97
C ALA A 14 8.89 -10.79 -6.78
N LEU A 15 7.65 -11.31 -6.88
CA LEU A 15 6.54 -10.61 -7.52
C LEU A 15 6.17 -9.32 -6.77
N VAL A 16 6.13 -9.36 -5.44
CA VAL A 16 5.86 -8.14 -4.63
C VAL A 16 7.03 -7.15 -4.74
N MET A 17 8.29 -7.63 -4.76
CA MET A 17 9.45 -6.76 -5.01
C MET A 17 9.29 -6.01 -6.35
N LEU A 18 8.84 -6.69 -7.40
CA LEU A 18 8.60 -6.10 -8.72
C LEU A 18 7.56 -4.97 -8.68
N MET A 19 6.64 -4.97 -7.71
CA MET A 19 5.66 -3.89 -7.58
C MET A 19 6.29 -2.55 -7.25
N THR A 20 7.42 -2.50 -6.53
CA THR A 20 8.08 -1.22 -6.21
C THR A 20 8.63 -0.52 -7.46
N PRO A 21 9.41 -1.14 -8.36
CA PRO A 21 9.73 -0.53 -9.66
C PRO A 21 8.48 -0.35 -10.55
N GLY A 22 7.47 -1.23 -10.46
CA GLY A 22 6.19 -1.03 -11.13
C GLY A 22 5.51 0.27 -10.70
N LEU A 23 5.49 0.55 -9.38
CA LEU A 23 4.98 1.79 -8.80
C LEU A 23 5.80 3.01 -9.26
N ALA A 24 7.13 2.86 -9.33
CA ALA A 24 8.01 3.89 -9.84
C ALA A 24 7.62 4.32 -11.27
N LEU A 25 7.34 3.36 -12.15
CA LEU A 25 6.88 3.62 -13.51
C LEU A 25 5.44 4.18 -13.54
N PHE A 26 4.55 3.65 -12.72
CA PHE A 26 3.17 4.13 -12.61
C PHE A 26 3.13 5.60 -12.19
N TYR A 27 3.83 5.97 -11.12
CA TYR A 27 3.95 7.34 -10.65
C TYR A 27 4.80 8.20 -11.56
N GLY A 28 5.93 7.67 -12.03
CA GLY A 28 6.87 8.36 -12.93
C GLY A 28 6.20 8.86 -14.20
N GLY A 29 5.34 8.07 -14.81
CA GLY A 29 4.60 8.48 -16.01
C GLY A 29 3.57 9.58 -15.76
N MET A 30 3.05 9.73 -14.52
CA MET A 30 2.03 10.71 -14.16
C MET A 30 2.60 12.09 -13.77
N VAL A 31 3.85 12.17 -13.31
CA VAL A 31 4.48 13.45 -12.96
C VAL A 31 4.93 14.22 -14.20
N ARG A 32 5.34 15.47 -14.02
CA ARG A 32 5.97 16.26 -15.11
C ARG A 32 7.36 15.69 -15.45
N SER A 33 7.74 15.71 -16.72
CA SER A 33 9.00 15.13 -17.23
C SER A 33 10.27 15.55 -16.49
N LYS A 34 10.28 16.74 -15.91
CA LYS A 34 11.39 17.31 -15.12
C LYS A 34 11.52 16.77 -13.70
N ASN A 35 10.65 15.86 -13.28
CA ASN A 35 10.60 15.27 -11.93
C ASN A 35 10.55 13.73 -11.96
N ILE A 36 10.77 13.11 -13.14
CA ILE A 36 10.64 11.67 -13.28
C ILE A 36 11.72 10.92 -12.50
N LEU A 37 12.98 11.34 -12.63
CA LEU A 37 14.08 10.65 -11.96
C LEU A 37 13.96 10.75 -10.43
N SER A 38 13.50 11.89 -9.92
CA SER A 38 13.25 12.05 -8.50
C SER A 38 12.21 11.04 -7.98
N VAL A 39 11.12 10.80 -8.71
CA VAL A 39 10.09 9.82 -8.34
C VAL A 39 10.62 8.39 -8.44
N LEU A 40 11.36 8.07 -9.52
CA LEU A 40 12.01 6.77 -9.67
C LEU A 40 12.99 6.51 -8.53
N MET A 41 13.85 7.50 -8.22
CA MET A 41 14.84 7.42 -7.15
C MET A 41 14.20 7.17 -5.79
N GLN A 42 13.10 7.85 -5.47
CA GLN A 42 12.36 7.61 -4.23
C GLN A 42 11.93 6.15 -4.08
N SER A 43 11.35 5.55 -5.11
CA SER A 43 10.93 4.16 -5.08
C SER A 43 12.10 3.18 -4.98
N PHE A 44 13.19 3.43 -5.73
CA PHE A 44 14.35 2.54 -5.71
C PHE A 44 15.14 2.60 -4.41
N ILE A 45 15.34 3.78 -3.83
CA ILE A 45 16.10 3.90 -2.57
C ILE A 45 15.35 3.28 -1.38
N ILE A 46 14.01 3.29 -1.40
CA ILE A 46 13.19 2.60 -0.40
C ILE A 46 13.52 1.10 -0.36
N LEU A 47 13.75 0.45 -1.50
CA LEU A 47 14.18 -0.96 -1.55
C LEU A 47 15.41 -1.19 -0.67
N GLY A 48 16.40 -0.30 -0.74
CA GLY A 48 17.61 -0.41 0.09
C GLY A 48 17.36 -0.09 1.56
N ILE A 49 16.80 1.09 1.82
CA ILE A 49 16.64 1.63 3.19
C ILE A 49 15.75 0.72 4.04
N ILE A 50 14.58 0.34 3.51
CA ILE A 50 13.63 -0.46 4.27
C ILE A 50 14.09 -1.92 4.40
N SER A 51 14.79 -2.49 3.40
CA SER A 51 15.39 -3.82 3.58
C SER A 51 16.39 -3.85 4.74
N LEU A 52 17.20 -2.81 4.89
CA LEU A 52 18.14 -2.70 6.01
C LEU A 52 17.41 -2.44 7.33
N GLU A 53 16.47 -1.51 7.35
CA GLU A 53 15.64 -1.21 8.53
C GLU A 53 14.92 -2.48 9.02
N TRP A 54 14.25 -3.18 8.09
CA TRP A 54 13.53 -4.42 8.36
C TRP A 54 14.42 -5.51 8.92
N SER A 55 15.61 -5.70 8.35
CA SER A 55 16.56 -6.71 8.79
C SER A 55 17.17 -6.40 10.15
N LEU A 56 17.39 -5.12 10.46
CA LEU A 56 18.02 -4.71 11.73
C LEU A 56 17.00 -4.72 12.87
N TRP A 57 15.88 -4.01 12.75
CA TRP A 57 14.90 -3.89 13.84
C TRP A 57 13.42 -3.99 13.40
N GLY A 58 13.07 -3.70 12.14
CA GLY A 58 11.67 -3.67 11.71
C GLY A 58 10.99 -5.02 11.86
N TYR A 59 11.64 -6.09 11.42
CA TYR A 59 11.10 -7.44 11.53
C TYR A 59 10.78 -7.84 12.98
N THR A 60 11.70 -7.59 13.92
CA THR A 60 11.47 -7.94 15.32
C THR A 60 10.39 -7.07 15.98
N MET A 61 10.26 -5.78 15.57
CA MET A 61 9.18 -4.92 16.06
C MET A 61 7.80 -5.36 15.54
N ALA A 62 7.73 -5.93 14.34
CA ALA A 62 6.50 -6.43 13.75
C ALA A 62 6.14 -7.86 14.22
N PHE A 63 7.11 -8.77 14.27
CA PHE A 63 6.89 -10.22 14.43
C PHE A 63 7.62 -10.84 15.63
N GLY A 64 8.30 -10.04 16.46
CA GLY A 64 8.88 -10.48 17.70
C GLY A 64 7.83 -10.77 18.78
N PRO A 65 8.25 -11.34 19.93
CA PRO A 65 7.34 -11.60 21.05
C PRO A 65 6.55 -10.35 21.46
N ASP A 66 5.25 -10.52 21.67
CA ASP A 66 4.32 -9.42 21.93
C ASP A 66 4.64 -8.62 23.21
N HIS A 67 4.53 -7.32 23.11
CA HIS A 67 4.52 -6.38 24.23
C HIS A 67 3.19 -5.61 24.28
N GLY A 68 2.24 -6.13 25.02
CA GLY A 68 0.97 -5.48 25.31
C GLY A 68 0.01 -5.38 24.13
N GLY A 69 0.21 -6.16 23.09
CA GLY A 69 -0.59 -6.11 21.85
C GLY A 69 -0.19 -4.96 20.91
N ILE A 70 0.86 -4.20 21.23
CA ILE A 70 1.18 -2.95 20.54
C ILE A 70 2.40 -3.10 19.62
N ILE A 71 3.42 -3.85 20.06
CA ILE A 71 4.68 -3.95 19.33
C ILE A 71 5.40 -5.26 19.70
N GLY A 72 6.18 -5.81 18.77
CA GLY A 72 7.07 -6.93 19.04
C GLY A 72 8.34 -6.51 19.80
N GLY A 73 8.86 -7.42 20.64
CA GLY A 73 10.09 -7.24 21.36
C GLY A 73 11.34 -7.41 20.49
N LEU A 74 12.50 -6.97 20.99
CA LEU A 74 13.75 -6.91 20.22
C LEU A 74 14.58 -8.23 20.23
N THR A 75 13.97 -9.36 20.52
CA THR A 75 14.70 -10.66 20.62
C THR A 75 15.25 -11.15 19.29
N MET A 76 14.66 -10.73 18.17
CA MET A 76 15.09 -11.06 16.81
C MET A 76 15.85 -9.91 16.14
N PHE A 77 16.38 -8.93 16.91
CA PHE A 77 17.21 -7.85 16.36
C PHE A 77 18.34 -8.39 15.49
N GLY A 78 18.55 -7.81 14.30
CA GLY A 78 19.52 -8.30 13.34
C GLY A 78 19.22 -9.72 12.83
N LEU A 79 17.93 -10.09 12.78
CA LEU A 79 17.43 -11.42 12.39
C LEU A 79 17.93 -12.57 13.26
N LYS A 80 18.31 -12.28 14.51
CA LYS A 80 18.74 -13.32 15.45
C LYS A 80 17.64 -14.38 15.62
N GLY A 81 17.98 -15.65 15.37
CA GLY A 81 17.04 -16.78 15.47
C GLY A 81 16.11 -16.95 14.26
N VAL A 82 16.16 -16.06 13.27
CA VAL A 82 15.43 -16.19 12.01
C VAL A 82 16.27 -17.01 11.04
N GLY A 83 15.94 -18.28 10.85
CA GLY A 83 16.78 -19.24 10.15
C GLY A 83 16.08 -20.01 9.01
N MET A 84 16.71 -21.10 8.60
CA MET A 84 16.22 -21.97 7.52
C MET A 84 15.14 -22.97 7.99
N THR A 85 14.89 -23.09 9.29
CA THR A 85 13.80 -23.89 9.83
C THR A 85 12.51 -23.06 9.88
N PRO A 86 11.32 -23.70 9.80
CA PRO A 86 10.05 -22.98 9.96
C PRO A 86 9.93 -22.30 11.32
N SER A 87 9.24 -21.16 11.35
CA SER A 87 8.78 -20.57 12.60
C SER A 87 7.60 -21.37 13.15
N PRO A 88 7.48 -21.55 14.48
CA PRO A 88 6.29 -22.14 15.06
C PRO A 88 5.04 -21.24 14.90
N ASP A 89 5.26 -19.95 14.78
CA ASP A 89 4.20 -18.93 14.79
C ASP A 89 3.81 -18.43 13.38
N TYR A 90 4.79 -18.45 12.43
CA TYR A 90 4.62 -17.83 11.11
C TYR A 90 5.07 -18.76 9.99
N GLY A 91 4.14 -19.15 9.10
CA GLY A 91 4.49 -19.96 7.95
C GLY A 91 5.09 -21.32 8.31
N THR A 92 4.34 -22.13 9.03
CA THR A 92 4.82 -23.40 9.62
C THR A 92 5.33 -24.45 8.62
N THR A 93 5.07 -24.25 7.33
CA THR A 93 5.52 -25.15 6.24
C THR A 93 6.72 -24.61 5.47
N ILE A 94 7.13 -23.36 5.70
CA ILE A 94 8.20 -22.65 4.98
C ILE A 94 9.33 -22.24 5.91
N PRO A 95 10.58 -22.06 5.44
CA PRO A 95 11.65 -21.47 6.24
C PRO A 95 11.25 -20.11 6.82
N HIS A 96 11.66 -19.81 8.06
CA HIS A 96 11.40 -18.52 8.69
C HIS A 96 11.98 -17.35 7.86
N LEU A 97 13.14 -17.54 7.23
CA LEU A 97 13.71 -16.57 6.27
C LEU A 97 12.81 -16.31 5.08
N ALA A 98 12.05 -17.30 4.58
CA ALA A 98 11.12 -17.11 3.48
C ALA A 98 9.91 -16.26 3.90
N PHE A 99 9.39 -16.47 5.12
CA PHE A 99 8.37 -15.59 5.69
C PHE A 99 8.89 -14.17 5.89
N MET A 100 10.07 -14.03 6.50
CA MET A 100 10.70 -12.74 6.79
C MET A 100 10.88 -11.90 5.53
N ILE A 101 11.44 -12.49 4.45
CA ILE A 101 11.68 -11.74 3.20
C ILE A 101 10.37 -11.42 2.46
N PHE A 102 9.37 -12.29 2.52
CA PHE A 102 8.05 -12.00 1.97
C PHE A 102 7.41 -10.79 2.66
N GLN A 103 7.43 -10.75 3.99
CA GLN A 103 6.93 -9.62 4.77
C GLN A 103 7.76 -8.33 4.58
N CYS A 104 9.06 -8.46 4.32
CA CYS A 104 9.92 -7.33 3.95
C CYS A 104 9.40 -6.58 2.73
N MET A 105 8.88 -7.28 1.74
CA MET A 105 8.36 -6.65 0.52
C MET A 105 7.14 -5.75 0.79
N PHE A 106 6.32 -6.10 1.78
CA PHE A 106 5.20 -5.28 2.24
C PHE A 106 5.70 -4.02 2.99
N ALA A 107 6.71 -4.18 3.84
CA ALA A 107 7.35 -3.07 4.52
C ALA A 107 7.96 -2.06 3.53
N ILE A 108 8.51 -2.53 2.41
CA ILE A 108 9.09 -1.70 1.35
C ILE A 108 8.01 -0.93 0.57
N ILE A 109 7.00 -1.63 0.05
CA ILE A 109 6.03 -1.01 -0.83
C ILE A 109 5.16 0.03 -0.12
N THR A 110 4.87 -0.17 1.16
CA THR A 110 3.93 0.68 1.90
C THR A 110 4.36 2.16 1.98
N PRO A 111 5.57 2.52 2.43
CA PRO A 111 6.03 3.91 2.37
C PRO A 111 6.24 4.42 0.94
N ALA A 112 6.52 3.53 -0.03
CA ALA A 112 6.63 3.91 -1.42
C ALA A 112 5.29 4.45 -1.98
N LEU A 113 4.15 3.93 -1.53
CA LEU A 113 2.83 4.45 -1.90
C LEU A 113 2.65 5.91 -1.48
N ILE A 114 3.14 6.30 -0.30
CA ILE A 114 2.98 7.65 0.24
C ILE A 114 3.68 8.69 -0.65
N THR A 115 4.76 8.32 -1.34
CA THR A 115 5.55 9.25 -2.16
C THR A 115 4.73 9.96 -3.23
N GLY A 116 3.71 9.28 -3.76
CA GLY A 116 2.81 9.85 -4.74
C GLY A 116 2.08 11.12 -4.26
N ALA A 117 1.83 11.24 -2.96
CA ALA A 117 1.10 12.37 -2.41
C ALA A 117 1.91 13.68 -2.43
N PHE A 118 3.19 13.62 -2.09
CA PHE A 118 4.10 14.77 -2.03
C PHE A 118 5.08 14.87 -3.20
N ALA A 119 4.85 14.08 -4.25
CA ALA A 119 5.66 14.13 -5.46
C ALA A 119 5.86 15.57 -5.95
N GLU A 120 7.03 15.82 -6.57
CA GLU A 120 7.47 17.07 -7.17
C GLU A 120 7.82 18.20 -6.18
N ARG A 121 7.76 18.02 -4.83
CA ARG A 121 7.99 19.14 -3.90
C ARG A 121 8.67 18.80 -2.58
N MET A 122 8.89 17.52 -2.23
CA MET A 122 9.55 17.15 -0.98
C MET A 122 11.06 17.04 -1.15
N LYS A 123 11.83 17.60 -0.21
CA LYS A 123 13.30 17.45 -0.17
C LYS A 123 13.68 15.99 -0.06
N PHE A 124 14.69 15.56 -0.80
CA PHE A 124 15.13 14.17 -0.80
C PHE A 124 15.62 13.70 0.57
N GLY A 125 16.42 14.51 1.29
CA GLY A 125 16.85 14.19 2.66
C GLY A 125 15.67 14.07 3.65
N ALA A 126 14.68 14.97 3.54
CA ALA A 126 13.46 14.90 4.36
C ALA A 126 12.65 13.63 4.07
N PHE A 127 12.55 13.24 2.80
CA PHE A 127 11.93 12.00 2.39
C PHE A 127 12.64 10.76 3.00
N ILE A 128 13.97 10.71 2.97
CA ILE A 128 14.74 9.60 3.56
C ILE A 128 14.47 9.48 5.06
N LEU A 129 14.59 10.58 5.80
CA LEU A 129 14.35 10.58 7.25
C LEU A 129 12.89 10.25 7.58
N PHE A 130 11.94 10.82 6.84
CA PHE A 130 10.52 10.49 6.97
C PHE A 130 10.25 9.00 6.77
N THR A 131 10.75 8.43 5.69
CA THR A 131 10.54 7.01 5.34
C THR A 131 11.05 6.08 6.44
N LEU A 132 12.26 6.34 6.96
CA LEU A 132 12.85 5.53 8.02
C LEU A 132 12.03 5.60 9.33
N LEU A 133 11.67 6.83 9.75
CA LEU A 133 10.88 7.03 10.96
C LEU A 133 9.46 6.49 10.80
N TRP A 134 8.86 6.66 9.63
CA TRP A 134 7.51 6.17 9.35
C TRP A 134 7.44 4.64 9.36
N ALA A 135 8.38 3.96 8.72
CA ALA A 135 8.47 2.50 8.77
C ALA A 135 8.61 2.02 10.21
N THR A 136 9.52 2.62 10.98
CA THR A 136 9.79 2.23 12.37
C THR A 136 8.59 2.48 13.30
N PHE A 137 7.95 3.66 13.22
CA PHE A 137 6.96 4.08 14.23
C PHE A 137 5.50 4.00 13.76
N VAL A 138 5.24 3.76 12.47
CA VAL A 138 3.88 3.58 11.94
C VAL A 138 3.69 2.18 11.39
N TYR A 139 4.51 1.79 10.41
CA TYR A 139 4.33 0.50 9.74
C TYR A 139 4.55 -0.68 10.67
N ASN A 140 5.69 -0.75 11.36
CA ASN A 140 6.02 -1.90 12.21
C ASN A 140 5.00 -2.13 13.35
N PRO A 141 4.53 -1.10 14.09
CA PRO A 141 3.46 -1.28 15.05
C PRO A 141 2.15 -1.74 14.42
N LEU A 142 1.70 -1.15 13.30
CA LEU A 142 0.46 -1.58 12.63
C LEU A 142 0.55 -3.01 12.13
N CYS A 143 1.70 -3.40 11.58
CA CYS A 143 1.98 -4.78 11.17
C CYS A 143 1.84 -5.73 12.36
N HIS A 144 2.40 -5.37 13.52
CA HIS A 144 2.26 -6.16 14.75
C HIS A 144 0.80 -6.23 15.21
N TRP A 145 0.06 -5.13 15.22
CA TRP A 145 -1.34 -5.10 15.66
C TRP A 145 -2.21 -6.10 14.91
N VAL A 146 -1.97 -6.26 13.61
CA VAL A 146 -2.82 -7.05 12.71
C VAL A 146 -2.30 -8.46 12.52
N TRP A 147 -0.99 -8.60 12.27
CA TRP A 147 -0.38 -9.86 11.85
C TRP A 147 0.58 -10.46 12.87
N GLY A 148 1.10 -9.67 13.82
CA GLY A 148 1.95 -10.17 14.90
C GLY A 148 1.16 -11.03 15.87
N VAL A 149 1.76 -12.14 16.30
CA VAL A 149 1.17 -13.00 17.34
C VAL A 149 1.04 -12.18 18.62
N GLY A 150 -0.17 -12.06 19.14
CA GLY A 150 -0.47 -11.23 20.30
C GLY A 150 -0.95 -9.81 19.95
N GLY A 151 -0.85 -9.37 18.72
CA GLY A 151 -1.33 -8.06 18.27
C GLY A 151 -2.80 -7.84 18.58
N TRP A 152 -3.16 -6.64 19.07
CA TRP A 152 -4.49 -6.40 19.62
C TRP A 152 -5.60 -6.45 18.57
N MET A 153 -5.35 -6.02 17.32
CA MET A 153 -6.35 -6.12 16.26
C MET A 153 -6.58 -7.57 15.83
N GLY A 154 -5.52 -8.36 15.72
CA GLY A 154 -5.62 -9.80 15.47
C GLY A 154 -6.41 -10.51 16.56
N ARG A 155 -6.14 -10.19 17.84
CA ARG A 155 -6.92 -10.73 18.99
C ARG A 155 -8.37 -10.27 19.00
N LEU A 156 -8.67 -9.07 18.50
CA LEU A 156 -10.04 -8.59 18.34
C LEU A 156 -10.81 -9.38 17.27
N GLY A 157 -10.10 -10.09 16.37
CA GLY A 157 -10.69 -10.83 15.26
C GLY A 157 -10.75 -10.01 13.95
N ALA A 158 -9.94 -8.96 13.81
CA ALA A 158 -9.87 -8.21 12.58
C ALA A 158 -9.34 -9.09 11.44
N LEU A 159 -10.00 -9.02 10.30
CA LEU A 159 -9.63 -9.75 9.09
C LEU A 159 -8.93 -8.80 8.11
N ASP A 160 -7.66 -9.03 7.88
CA ASP A 160 -6.85 -8.32 6.89
C ASP A 160 -5.84 -9.29 6.27
N PHE A 161 -6.22 -9.88 5.13
CA PHE A 161 -5.46 -10.97 4.53
C PHE A 161 -4.10 -10.55 4.01
N ALA A 162 -4.04 -9.39 3.36
CA ALA A 162 -2.82 -8.94 2.71
C ALA A 162 -2.51 -7.43 2.88
N GLY A 163 -3.22 -6.69 3.75
CA GLY A 163 -2.80 -5.33 4.10
C GLY A 163 -3.77 -4.21 3.74
N GLY A 164 -5.08 -4.44 3.85
CA GLY A 164 -6.05 -3.36 3.71
C GLY A 164 -5.84 -2.24 4.72
N THR A 165 -5.63 -2.60 5.99
CA THR A 165 -5.28 -1.68 7.07
C THR A 165 -3.79 -1.37 7.11
N VAL A 166 -2.95 -2.42 7.13
CA VAL A 166 -1.49 -2.31 7.32
C VAL A 166 -0.82 -1.55 6.19
N VAL A 167 -1.26 -1.73 4.94
CA VAL A 167 -0.63 -1.14 3.75
C VAL A 167 -1.45 0.04 3.22
N HIS A 168 -2.74 -0.19 2.88
CA HIS A 168 -3.48 0.79 2.09
C HIS A 168 -4.09 1.91 2.92
N ILE A 169 -4.79 1.62 4.01
CA ILE A 169 -5.33 2.68 4.86
C ILE A 169 -4.19 3.47 5.50
N SER A 170 -3.16 2.79 6.00
CA SER A 170 -2.02 3.44 6.63
C SER A 170 -1.31 4.41 5.67
N SER A 171 -0.98 3.97 4.45
CA SER A 171 -0.33 4.82 3.45
C SER A 171 -1.25 5.95 2.95
N GLY A 172 -2.53 5.66 2.68
CA GLY A 172 -3.48 6.64 2.18
C GLY A 172 -3.77 7.77 3.19
N ILE A 173 -3.91 7.43 4.46
CA ILE A 173 -4.14 8.41 5.54
C ILE A 173 -2.85 9.16 5.88
N SER A 174 -1.70 8.50 5.83
CA SER A 174 -0.39 9.17 5.95
C SER A 174 -0.15 10.15 4.80
N ALA A 175 -0.57 9.81 3.59
CA ALA A 175 -0.56 10.70 2.45
C ALA A 175 -1.41 11.96 2.71
N LEU A 176 -2.61 11.80 3.30
CA LEU A 176 -3.45 12.93 3.68
C LEU A 176 -2.75 13.85 4.70
N ALA A 177 -2.16 13.29 5.75
CA ALA A 177 -1.37 14.06 6.72
C ALA A 177 -0.21 14.82 6.05
N ALA A 178 0.49 14.15 5.12
CA ALA A 178 1.62 14.72 4.41
C ALA A 178 1.22 15.91 3.51
N VAL A 179 0.15 15.78 2.72
CA VAL A 179 -0.27 16.87 1.82
C VAL A 179 -0.82 18.08 2.56
N LEU A 180 -1.43 17.88 3.74
CA LEU A 180 -1.90 18.97 4.58
C LEU A 180 -0.74 19.77 5.18
N LEU A 181 0.40 19.14 5.47
CA LEU A 181 1.58 19.80 6.02
C LEU A 181 2.48 20.42 4.95
N ILE A 182 2.79 19.68 3.87
CA ILE A 182 3.73 20.16 2.85
C ILE A 182 3.12 21.24 1.96
N GLY A 183 1.80 21.32 1.88
CA GLY A 183 1.06 22.31 1.10
C GLY A 183 1.00 21.98 -0.40
N LYS A 184 0.42 22.92 -1.16
CA LYS A 184 0.14 22.75 -2.60
C LYS A 184 1.39 23.01 -3.44
N ARG A 185 1.48 22.31 -4.59
CA ARG A 185 2.50 22.58 -5.62
C ARG A 185 2.33 23.98 -6.22
N LYS A 186 3.40 24.56 -6.67
CA LYS A 186 3.36 25.84 -7.42
C LYS A 186 2.53 25.69 -8.69
N GLY A 187 1.55 26.58 -8.86
CA GLY A 187 0.61 26.54 -9.95
C GLY A 187 -0.58 25.59 -9.76
N TYR A 188 -0.77 24.99 -8.57
CA TYR A 188 -1.95 24.17 -8.30
C TYR A 188 -3.23 24.99 -8.46
N GLY A 189 -4.15 24.47 -9.27
CA GLY A 189 -5.43 25.14 -9.60
C GLY A 189 -5.35 26.21 -10.69
N THR A 190 -4.14 26.59 -11.14
CA THR A 190 -3.94 27.58 -12.21
C THR A 190 -3.19 27.02 -13.42
N THR A 191 -2.35 25.99 -13.19
CA THR A 191 -1.57 25.33 -14.25
C THR A 191 -1.99 23.87 -14.33
N ALA A 192 -2.20 23.35 -15.54
CA ALA A 192 -2.48 21.93 -15.73
C ALA A 192 -1.22 21.10 -15.50
N PHE A 193 -1.28 20.14 -14.56
CA PHE A 193 -0.24 19.14 -14.35
C PHE A 193 -0.52 17.91 -15.21
N ILE A 194 -0.04 17.94 -16.45
CA ILE A 194 -0.29 16.91 -17.45
C ILE A 194 0.70 15.76 -17.24
N PRO A 195 0.24 14.49 -17.11
CA PRO A 195 1.10 13.32 -17.15
C PRO A 195 1.98 13.32 -18.39
N HIS A 196 3.28 13.16 -18.22
CA HIS A 196 4.20 13.28 -19.37
C HIS A 196 4.30 11.99 -20.18
N ASN A 197 3.98 10.82 -19.61
CA ASN A 197 4.17 9.52 -20.28
C ASN A 197 3.12 8.49 -19.83
N LEU A 198 1.93 8.53 -20.40
CA LEU A 198 0.87 7.56 -20.09
C LEU A 198 1.21 6.11 -20.46
N PRO A 199 1.93 5.79 -21.56
CA PRO A 199 2.43 4.42 -21.78
C PRO A 199 3.27 3.88 -20.63
N MET A 200 4.16 4.70 -20.03
CA MET A 200 4.92 4.33 -18.83
C MET A 200 4.00 4.05 -17.64
N THR A 201 3.01 4.91 -17.39
CA THR A 201 2.00 4.71 -16.35
C THR A 201 1.25 3.38 -16.55
N LEU A 202 0.83 3.08 -17.77
CA LEU A 202 0.11 1.85 -18.07
C LEU A 202 0.98 0.61 -17.90
N THR A 203 2.26 0.68 -18.29
CA THR A 203 3.24 -0.39 -18.05
C THR A 203 3.41 -0.61 -16.54
N GLY A 204 3.56 0.46 -15.77
CA GLY A 204 3.64 0.40 -14.30
C GLY A 204 2.40 -0.22 -13.68
N ALA A 205 1.20 0.15 -14.13
CA ALA A 205 -0.05 -0.47 -13.67
C ALA A 205 -0.12 -1.97 -13.98
N GLY A 206 0.35 -2.39 -15.16
CA GLY A 206 0.45 -3.81 -15.54
C GLY A 206 1.40 -4.59 -14.64
N LEU A 207 2.56 -4.02 -14.32
CA LEU A 207 3.53 -4.63 -13.39
C LEU A 207 2.98 -4.70 -11.95
N LEU A 208 2.25 -3.68 -11.51
CA LEU A 208 1.55 -3.70 -10.22
C LEU A 208 0.50 -4.80 -10.19
N TRP A 209 -0.32 -4.94 -11.24
CA TRP A 209 -1.33 -6.00 -11.32
C TRP A 209 -0.69 -7.39 -11.28
N PHE A 210 0.36 -7.59 -12.06
CA PHE A 210 1.10 -8.84 -12.09
C PHE A 210 1.73 -9.18 -10.73
N GLY A 211 2.37 -8.22 -10.08
CA GLY A 211 2.98 -8.38 -8.76
C GLY A 211 1.94 -8.65 -7.66
N TRP A 212 0.71 -8.13 -7.84
CA TRP A 212 -0.37 -8.30 -6.86
C TRP A 212 -0.86 -9.75 -6.73
N PHE A 213 -0.62 -10.58 -7.72
CA PHE A 213 -0.84 -12.02 -7.56
C PHE A 213 0.07 -12.61 -6.48
N GLY A 214 1.33 -12.21 -6.44
CA GLY A 214 2.23 -12.56 -5.33
C GLY A 214 1.82 -11.90 -4.01
N PHE A 215 1.39 -10.65 -4.06
CA PHE A 215 0.95 -9.89 -2.89
C PHE A 215 -0.21 -10.57 -2.17
N ASN A 216 -1.30 -10.87 -2.86
CA ASN A 216 -2.50 -11.46 -2.28
C ASN A 216 -2.40 -12.98 -2.17
N ALA A 217 -2.10 -13.70 -3.24
CA ALA A 217 -2.05 -15.15 -3.18
C ALA A 217 -0.88 -15.67 -2.33
N GLY A 218 0.27 -14.97 -2.35
CA GLY A 218 1.41 -15.27 -1.49
C GLY A 218 1.10 -15.16 0.01
N SER A 219 0.14 -14.31 0.39
CA SER A 219 -0.31 -14.15 1.78
C SER A 219 -1.02 -15.39 2.35
N ALA A 220 -1.36 -16.37 1.50
CA ALA A 220 -1.76 -17.70 1.98
C ALA A 220 -0.59 -18.48 2.61
N LEU A 221 0.66 -18.06 2.39
CA LEU A 221 1.90 -18.67 2.87
C LEU A 221 2.05 -20.15 2.49
N ALA A 222 1.26 -20.63 1.54
CA ALA A 222 1.23 -22.00 1.05
C ALA A 222 0.68 -22.07 -0.37
N SER A 223 1.13 -23.06 -1.14
CA SER A 223 0.64 -23.38 -2.49
C SER A 223 -0.59 -24.29 -2.40
N ASN A 224 -1.77 -23.70 -2.12
CA ASN A 224 -3.01 -24.44 -1.84
C ASN A 224 -4.24 -23.77 -2.47
N GLY A 225 -5.44 -24.32 -2.18
CA GLY A 225 -6.71 -23.80 -2.67
C GLY A 225 -7.00 -22.36 -2.25
N LEU A 226 -6.55 -21.93 -1.07
CA LEU A 226 -6.70 -20.56 -0.60
C LEU A 226 -5.87 -19.58 -1.44
N ALA A 227 -4.63 -19.96 -1.78
CA ALA A 227 -3.80 -19.17 -2.69
C ALA A 227 -4.43 -19.07 -4.08
N ALA A 228 -4.98 -20.16 -4.61
CA ALA A 228 -5.68 -20.15 -5.89
C ALA A 228 -6.92 -19.25 -5.86
N ASN A 229 -7.72 -19.30 -4.79
CA ASN A 229 -8.86 -18.41 -4.61
C ASN A 229 -8.41 -16.94 -4.56
N ALA A 230 -7.40 -16.63 -3.74
CA ALA A 230 -6.88 -15.25 -3.59
C ALA A 230 -6.36 -14.71 -4.94
N PHE A 231 -5.72 -15.54 -5.76
CA PHE A 231 -5.29 -15.19 -7.12
C PHE A 231 -6.48 -14.79 -7.99
N VAL A 232 -7.52 -15.64 -8.05
CA VAL A 232 -8.71 -15.44 -8.89
C VAL A 232 -9.48 -14.19 -8.46
N VAL A 233 -9.75 -14.04 -7.16
CA VAL A 233 -10.54 -12.89 -6.66
C VAL A 233 -9.78 -11.58 -6.83
N THR A 234 -8.46 -11.60 -6.76
CA THR A 234 -7.61 -10.43 -7.05
C THR A 234 -7.77 -9.98 -8.50
N HIS A 235 -7.72 -10.94 -9.45
CA HIS A 235 -7.90 -10.61 -10.86
C HIS A 235 -9.30 -10.07 -11.16
N LEU A 236 -10.34 -10.74 -10.66
CA LEU A 236 -11.73 -10.36 -10.93
C LEU A 236 -12.08 -8.98 -10.34
N ALA A 237 -11.61 -8.68 -9.14
CA ALA A 237 -11.85 -7.39 -8.52
C ALA A 237 -11.15 -6.25 -9.27
N SER A 238 -9.91 -6.46 -9.71
CA SER A 238 -9.17 -5.48 -10.52
C SER A 238 -9.88 -5.22 -11.85
N ALA A 239 -10.29 -6.28 -12.55
CA ALA A 239 -11.03 -6.17 -13.81
C ALA A 239 -12.38 -5.42 -13.63
N ALA A 240 -13.14 -5.77 -12.59
CA ALA A 240 -14.41 -5.13 -12.28
C ALA A 240 -14.24 -3.64 -11.95
N ALA A 241 -13.20 -3.27 -11.20
CA ALA A 241 -12.92 -1.90 -10.85
C ALA A 241 -12.44 -1.06 -12.05
N ALA A 242 -11.61 -1.62 -12.92
CA ALA A 242 -11.20 -0.95 -14.15
C ALA A 242 -12.43 -0.61 -15.03
N VAL A 243 -13.34 -1.56 -15.19
CA VAL A 243 -14.61 -1.34 -15.93
C VAL A 243 -15.48 -0.29 -15.24
N SER A 244 -15.66 -0.41 -13.93
CA SER A 244 -16.48 0.50 -13.13
C SER A 244 -15.93 1.94 -13.22
N TRP A 245 -14.63 2.14 -13.03
CA TRP A 245 -13.99 3.45 -13.16
C TRP A 245 -14.28 4.09 -14.53
N VAL A 246 -14.05 3.32 -15.60
CA VAL A 246 -14.32 3.77 -16.97
C VAL A 246 -15.79 4.18 -17.18
N ILE A 247 -16.74 3.39 -16.67
CA ILE A 247 -18.17 3.70 -16.75
C ILE A 247 -18.47 5.02 -16.05
N PHE A 248 -18.04 5.20 -14.80
CA PHE A 248 -18.33 6.42 -14.04
C PHE A 248 -17.60 7.65 -14.61
N GLU A 249 -16.36 7.49 -15.09
CA GLU A 249 -15.63 8.56 -15.76
C GLU A 249 -16.33 8.97 -17.08
N TRP A 250 -16.76 7.98 -17.86
CA TRP A 250 -17.46 8.22 -19.13
C TRP A 250 -18.78 8.97 -18.92
N ILE A 251 -19.58 8.54 -17.95
CA ILE A 251 -20.83 9.22 -17.59
C ILE A 251 -20.56 10.65 -17.11
N HIS A 252 -19.53 10.85 -16.28
CA HIS A 252 -19.24 12.14 -15.66
C HIS A 252 -18.55 13.13 -16.62
N ARG A 253 -17.57 12.66 -17.42
CA ARG A 253 -16.71 13.50 -18.27
C ARG A 253 -17.00 13.38 -19.77
N GLY A 254 -17.89 12.50 -20.17
CA GLY A 254 -18.24 12.24 -21.57
C GLY A 254 -17.22 11.43 -22.36
N LYS A 255 -16.04 11.12 -21.78
CA LYS A 255 -14.98 10.33 -22.43
C LYS A 255 -14.21 9.51 -21.38
N PRO A 256 -13.94 8.23 -21.65
CA PRO A 256 -13.05 7.42 -20.82
C PRO A 256 -11.59 7.79 -21.11
N THR A 257 -10.70 7.59 -20.12
CA THR A 257 -9.27 7.86 -20.28
C THR A 257 -8.43 6.60 -20.03
N THR A 258 -7.27 6.52 -20.67
CA THR A 258 -6.27 5.46 -20.42
C THR A 258 -5.77 5.51 -18.97
N LEU A 259 -5.58 6.71 -18.41
CA LEU A 259 -5.22 6.87 -17.01
C LEU A 259 -6.32 6.35 -16.08
N GLY A 260 -7.60 6.58 -16.44
CA GLY A 260 -8.75 6.07 -15.69
C GLY A 260 -8.80 4.55 -15.62
N VAL A 261 -8.52 3.86 -16.73
CA VAL A 261 -8.41 2.37 -16.75
C VAL A 261 -7.32 1.89 -15.80
N ALA A 262 -6.13 2.50 -15.87
CA ALA A 262 -4.99 2.13 -15.04
C ALA A 262 -5.28 2.37 -13.54
N SER A 263 -5.82 3.55 -13.20
CA SER A 263 -6.20 3.90 -11.83
C SER A 263 -7.31 3.01 -11.28
N GLY A 264 -8.31 2.69 -12.12
CA GLY A 264 -9.40 1.77 -11.77
C GLY A 264 -8.91 0.36 -11.49
N ALA A 265 -7.98 -0.16 -12.30
CA ALA A 265 -7.37 -1.46 -12.05
C ALA A 265 -6.67 -1.50 -10.69
N VAL A 266 -5.84 -0.50 -10.38
CA VAL A 266 -5.16 -0.38 -9.07
C VAL A 266 -6.17 -0.23 -7.93
N ALA A 267 -7.24 0.56 -8.11
CA ALA A 267 -8.30 0.71 -7.09
C ALA A 267 -8.96 -0.64 -6.74
N GLY A 268 -9.18 -1.51 -7.72
CA GLY A 268 -9.71 -2.87 -7.49
C GLY A 268 -8.73 -3.77 -6.74
N LEU A 269 -7.44 -3.69 -7.09
CA LEU A 269 -6.37 -4.41 -6.38
C LEU A 269 -6.30 -4.00 -4.91
N VAL A 270 -6.38 -2.70 -4.64
CA VAL A 270 -6.43 -2.15 -3.28
C VAL A 270 -7.67 -2.64 -2.52
N ALA A 271 -8.86 -2.52 -3.14
CA ALA A 271 -10.12 -2.87 -2.49
C ALA A 271 -10.24 -4.36 -2.14
N ILE A 272 -9.67 -5.26 -2.95
CA ILE A 272 -9.74 -6.70 -2.69
C ILE A 272 -8.70 -7.18 -1.69
N THR A 273 -7.62 -6.43 -1.49
CA THR A 273 -6.46 -6.86 -0.69
C THR A 273 -6.82 -7.40 0.71
N PRO A 274 -7.62 -6.72 1.55
CA PRO A 274 -7.98 -7.26 2.87
C PRO A 274 -8.90 -8.46 2.80
N ALA A 275 -9.70 -8.59 1.74
CA ALA A 275 -10.74 -9.58 1.58
C ALA A 275 -10.27 -10.84 0.82
N SER A 276 -9.13 -10.79 0.10
CA SER A 276 -8.75 -11.78 -0.91
C SER A 276 -8.64 -13.22 -0.41
N GLY A 277 -8.34 -13.41 0.88
CA GLY A 277 -8.33 -14.73 1.53
C GLY A 277 -9.63 -15.12 2.23
N PHE A 278 -10.70 -14.31 2.14
CA PHE A 278 -11.93 -14.52 2.90
C PHE A 278 -13.20 -14.49 2.05
N VAL A 279 -13.12 -14.12 0.77
CA VAL A 279 -14.29 -13.97 -0.09
C VAL A 279 -14.18 -14.80 -1.36
N GLY A 280 -15.33 -15.22 -1.91
CA GLY A 280 -15.40 -15.93 -3.18
C GLY A 280 -15.45 -14.99 -4.39
N PRO A 281 -15.41 -15.57 -5.63
CA PRO A 281 -15.33 -14.83 -6.87
C PRO A 281 -16.44 -13.80 -7.08
N MET A 282 -17.69 -14.14 -6.78
CA MET A 282 -18.81 -13.20 -7.00
C MET A 282 -18.75 -12.00 -6.08
N SER A 283 -18.41 -12.19 -4.79
CA SER A 283 -18.20 -11.11 -3.86
C SER A 283 -17.04 -10.21 -4.30
N SER A 284 -15.97 -10.78 -4.88
CA SER A 284 -14.83 -10.01 -5.35
C SER A 284 -15.18 -9.05 -6.52
N ILE A 285 -16.07 -9.48 -7.42
CA ILE A 285 -16.58 -8.62 -8.50
C ILE A 285 -17.33 -7.40 -7.92
N ILE A 286 -18.18 -7.63 -6.90
CA ILE A 286 -18.91 -6.54 -6.23
C ILE A 286 -17.94 -5.60 -5.51
N ILE A 287 -16.98 -6.15 -4.75
CA ILE A 287 -15.96 -5.38 -4.04
C ILE A 287 -15.14 -4.53 -5.01
N GLY A 288 -14.71 -5.12 -6.12
CA GLY A 288 -13.94 -4.41 -7.13
C GLY A 288 -14.76 -3.33 -7.83
N PHE A 289 -15.98 -3.63 -8.27
CA PHE A 289 -16.86 -2.67 -8.94
C PHE A 289 -17.12 -1.43 -8.06
N MET A 290 -17.48 -1.65 -6.80
CA MET A 290 -17.67 -0.55 -5.84
C MET A 290 -16.35 0.17 -5.53
N GLY A 291 -15.23 -0.57 -5.46
CA GLY A 291 -13.90 -0.01 -5.27
C GLY A 291 -13.54 0.99 -6.37
N GLY A 292 -13.76 0.65 -7.64
CA GLY A 292 -13.52 1.55 -8.76
C GLY A 292 -14.39 2.83 -8.70
N ALA A 293 -15.68 2.68 -8.41
CA ALA A 293 -16.62 3.80 -8.27
C ALA A 293 -16.24 4.74 -7.11
N LEU A 294 -15.98 4.16 -5.91
CA LEU A 294 -15.67 4.94 -4.71
C LEU A 294 -14.32 5.64 -4.82
N CYS A 295 -13.29 4.98 -5.35
CA CYS A 295 -11.99 5.60 -5.57
C CYS A 295 -12.05 6.71 -6.61
N TYR A 296 -12.81 6.53 -7.70
CA TYR A 296 -13.08 7.62 -8.65
C TYR A 296 -13.69 8.84 -7.96
N GLY A 297 -14.70 8.63 -7.11
CA GLY A 297 -15.30 9.68 -6.28
C GLY A 297 -14.27 10.32 -5.33
N GLY A 298 -13.43 9.51 -4.69
CA GLY A 298 -12.36 9.96 -3.79
C GLY A 298 -11.34 10.86 -4.49
N VAL A 299 -10.96 10.53 -5.72
CA VAL A 299 -10.05 11.35 -6.53
C VAL A 299 -10.70 12.69 -6.90
N LEU A 300 -11.99 12.72 -7.19
CA LEU A 300 -12.71 13.97 -7.47
C LEU A 300 -12.85 14.86 -6.22
N MET A 301 -12.93 14.26 -5.04
CA MET A 301 -13.09 15.02 -3.78
C MET A 301 -11.88 15.88 -3.43
N LYS A 302 -10.65 15.52 -3.84
CA LYS A 302 -9.46 16.31 -3.53
C LYS A 302 -9.56 17.76 -4.00
N ALA A 303 -10.13 17.99 -5.19
CA ALA A 303 -10.33 19.33 -5.73
C ALA A 303 -11.35 20.14 -4.91
N ARG A 304 -12.43 19.50 -4.43
CA ARG A 304 -13.45 20.14 -3.59
C ARG A 304 -12.94 20.46 -2.18
N LEU A 305 -12.15 19.55 -1.62
CA LEU A 305 -11.55 19.71 -0.28
C LEU A 305 -10.29 20.59 -0.30
N GLY A 306 -9.75 20.87 -1.48
CA GLY A 306 -8.70 21.86 -1.67
C GLY A 306 -7.30 21.41 -1.22
N TYR A 307 -7.00 20.10 -1.14
CA TYR A 307 -5.66 19.60 -0.91
C TYR A 307 -5.00 19.08 -2.20
N ASP A 308 -3.67 19.14 -2.27
CA ASP A 308 -2.90 18.70 -3.45
C ASP A 308 -2.24 17.34 -3.20
N ASP A 309 -3.02 16.28 -3.39
CA ASP A 309 -2.53 14.91 -3.51
C ASP A 309 -2.09 14.68 -4.96
N ALA A 310 -0.78 14.69 -5.20
CA ALA A 310 -0.24 14.78 -6.55
C ALA A 310 -0.65 13.59 -7.44
N LEU A 311 -0.66 12.37 -6.90
CA LEU A 311 -0.89 11.13 -7.64
C LEU A 311 -2.03 10.28 -7.07
N ASP A 312 -3.01 10.93 -6.43
CA ASP A 312 -4.29 10.33 -6.00
C ASP A 312 -4.18 9.23 -4.92
N VAL A 313 -3.14 9.28 -4.09
CA VAL A 313 -2.86 8.27 -3.06
C VAL A 313 -4.00 8.16 -2.04
N VAL A 314 -4.53 9.29 -1.58
CA VAL A 314 -5.65 9.34 -0.63
C VAL A 314 -6.91 8.72 -1.25
N GLY A 315 -7.21 9.08 -2.51
CA GLY A 315 -8.39 8.60 -3.22
C GLY A 315 -8.33 7.11 -3.53
N ILE A 316 -7.16 6.58 -3.87
CA ILE A 316 -7.00 5.17 -4.24
C ILE A 316 -6.74 4.30 -3.00
N HIS A 317 -5.73 4.63 -2.19
CA HIS A 317 -5.33 3.78 -1.06
C HIS A 317 -6.15 4.08 0.21
N GLY A 318 -6.40 5.34 0.53
CA GLY A 318 -7.22 5.71 1.69
C GLY A 318 -8.67 5.27 1.54
N VAL A 319 -9.33 5.67 0.44
CA VAL A 319 -10.73 5.30 0.19
C VAL A 319 -10.87 3.83 -0.18
N GLY A 320 -10.04 3.32 -1.10
CA GLY A 320 -10.10 1.93 -1.55
C GLY A 320 -9.79 0.93 -0.45
N GLY A 321 -8.75 1.20 0.38
CA GLY A 321 -8.41 0.36 1.54
C GLY A 321 -9.51 0.35 2.60
N THR A 322 -10.13 1.52 2.87
CA THR A 322 -11.27 1.64 3.78
C THR A 322 -12.47 0.82 3.29
N TRP A 323 -12.83 0.99 2.01
CA TRP A 323 -13.89 0.19 1.42
C TRP A 323 -13.58 -1.30 1.51
N GLY A 324 -12.37 -1.72 1.11
CA GLY A 324 -11.96 -3.12 1.14
C GLY A 324 -12.03 -3.75 2.53
N ALA A 325 -11.52 -3.05 3.55
CA ALA A 325 -11.56 -3.52 4.93
C ALA A 325 -13.00 -3.66 5.45
N LEU A 326 -13.88 -2.69 5.17
CA LEU A 326 -15.30 -2.79 5.53
C LEU A 326 -16.02 -3.88 4.72
N ALA A 327 -15.71 -4.00 3.43
CA ALA A 327 -16.26 -5.03 2.56
C ALA A 327 -15.84 -6.45 3.02
N THR A 328 -14.66 -6.61 3.62
CA THR A 328 -14.28 -7.86 4.28
C THR A 328 -15.27 -8.20 5.40
N GLY A 329 -15.65 -7.22 6.23
CA GLY A 329 -16.67 -7.39 7.26
C GLY A 329 -18.08 -7.68 6.73
N LEU A 330 -18.37 -7.30 5.49
CA LEU A 330 -19.64 -7.63 4.82
C LEU A 330 -19.64 -9.03 4.21
N PHE A 331 -18.60 -9.39 3.47
CA PHE A 331 -18.56 -10.51 2.53
C PHE A 331 -17.70 -11.70 2.95
N ALA A 332 -16.95 -11.64 4.06
CA ALA A 332 -16.12 -12.75 4.52
C ALA A 332 -16.98 -14.01 4.77
N CYS A 333 -16.43 -15.17 4.42
CA CYS A 333 -17.10 -16.47 4.53
C CYS A 333 -16.12 -17.55 4.99
N THR A 334 -16.48 -18.28 6.04
CA THR A 334 -15.65 -19.36 6.61
C THR A 334 -15.54 -20.58 5.70
N GLU A 335 -16.43 -20.73 4.69
CA GLU A 335 -16.28 -21.76 3.66
C GLU A 335 -15.07 -21.51 2.75
N ILE A 336 -14.65 -20.24 2.58
CA ILE A 336 -13.45 -19.87 1.83
C ILE A 336 -12.21 -20.04 2.70
N ASN A 337 -12.28 -19.56 3.95
CA ASN A 337 -11.18 -19.64 4.89
C ASN A 337 -11.70 -19.87 6.31
N SER A 338 -11.55 -21.10 6.77
CA SER A 338 -12.01 -21.49 8.11
C SER A 338 -11.23 -20.83 9.26
N ALA A 339 -10.05 -20.25 8.99
CA ALA A 339 -9.31 -19.46 9.98
C ALA A 339 -9.83 -18.02 10.14
N GLY A 340 -10.76 -17.59 9.27
CA GLY A 340 -11.44 -16.31 9.37
C GLY A 340 -12.77 -16.38 10.13
N ALA A 341 -13.65 -15.45 9.84
CA ALA A 341 -15.02 -15.38 10.37
C ALA A 341 -16.00 -15.05 9.24
N ASN A 342 -17.28 -15.37 9.45
CA ASN A 342 -18.35 -14.91 8.57
C ASN A 342 -18.55 -13.39 8.71
N GLY A 343 -18.86 -12.73 7.61
CA GLY A 343 -19.26 -11.33 7.58
C GLY A 343 -20.78 -11.15 7.77
N LEU A 344 -21.22 -9.90 7.68
CA LEU A 344 -22.62 -9.52 7.86
C LEU A 344 -23.58 -10.33 6.97
N PHE A 345 -23.24 -10.48 5.67
CA PHE A 345 -24.10 -11.19 4.72
C PHE A 345 -24.11 -12.72 4.91
N PHE A 346 -23.23 -13.23 5.75
CA PHE A 346 -23.14 -14.63 6.17
C PHE A 346 -23.52 -14.83 7.65
N GLY A 347 -24.30 -13.87 8.21
CA GLY A 347 -24.94 -13.99 9.50
C GLY A 347 -24.14 -13.50 10.71
N ASN A 348 -23.01 -12.82 10.53
CA ASN A 348 -22.20 -12.28 11.62
C ASN A 348 -21.99 -10.76 11.50
N ALA A 349 -22.92 -9.98 12.05
CA ALA A 349 -22.83 -8.52 12.06
C ALA A 349 -21.67 -7.99 12.93
N ALA A 350 -21.21 -8.75 13.91
CA ALA A 350 -20.09 -8.34 14.76
C ALA A 350 -18.79 -8.17 13.96
N GLN A 351 -18.60 -8.95 12.89
CA GLN A 351 -17.41 -8.84 12.06
C GLN A 351 -17.30 -7.46 11.37
N LEU A 352 -18.41 -6.90 10.92
CA LEU A 352 -18.41 -5.54 10.34
C LEU A 352 -18.01 -4.49 11.39
N TRP A 353 -18.47 -4.64 12.63
CA TRP A 353 -18.07 -3.75 13.73
C TRP A 353 -16.56 -3.87 14.04
N ILE A 354 -16.03 -5.09 14.08
CA ILE A 354 -14.60 -5.34 14.30
C ILE A 354 -13.77 -4.66 13.20
N GLN A 355 -14.19 -4.81 11.94
CA GLN A 355 -13.50 -4.13 10.81
C GLN A 355 -13.58 -2.60 10.95
N PHE A 356 -14.74 -2.06 11.31
CA PHE A 356 -14.90 -0.62 11.53
C PHE A 356 -13.94 -0.09 12.61
N VAL A 357 -13.84 -0.79 13.76
CA VAL A 357 -12.92 -0.43 14.86
C VAL A 357 -11.46 -0.45 14.36
N SER A 358 -11.08 -1.48 13.61
CA SER A 358 -9.72 -1.61 13.07
C SER A 358 -9.39 -0.51 12.05
N VAL A 359 -10.34 -0.18 11.17
CA VAL A 359 -10.22 0.93 10.20
C VAL A 359 -10.05 2.27 10.93
N ALA A 360 -10.93 2.56 11.90
CA ALA A 360 -10.91 3.82 12.64
C ALA A 360 -9.59 3.99 13.43
N ALA A 361 -9.16 2.94 14.12
CA ALA A 361 -7.91 2.96 14.87
C ALA A 361 -6.69 3.15 13.96
N THR A 362 -6.64 2.46 12.82
CA THR A 362 -5.58 2.63 11.82
C THR A 362 -5.54 4.05 11.28
N MET A 363 -6.71 4.63 10.93
CA MET A 363 -6.80 6.01 10.44
C MET A 363 -6.27 7.01 11.45
N VAL A 364 -6.73 6.94 12.70
CA VAL A 364 -6.30 7.86 13.76
C VAL A 364 -4.81 7.72 14.02
N PHE A 365 -4.32 6.50 14.17
CA PHE A 365 -2.90 6.24 14.46
C PHE A 365 -2.01 6.69 13.31
N ALA A 366 -2.31 6.28 12.08
CA ALA A 366 -1.50 6.64 10.91
C ALA A 366 -1.47 8.16 10.68
N PHE A 367 -2.61 8.85 10.83
CA PHE A 367 -2.67 10.30 10.68
C PHE A 367 -1.84 11.02 11.74
N VAL A 368 -2.09 10.71 13.02
CA VAL A 368 -1.44 11.41 14.15
C VAL A 368 0.06 11.17 14.14
N MET A 369 0.49 9.91 14.01
CA MET A 369 1.92 9.59 14.00
C MET A 369 2.63 10.18 12.79
N THR A 370 2.03 10.11 11.60
CA THR A 370 2.61 10.73 10.40
C THR A 370 2.73 12.25 10.55
N TYR A 371 1.72 12.89 11.12
CA TYR A 371 1.75 14.34 11.39
C TYR A 371 2.90 14.71 12.34
N ILE A 372 3.07 13.95 13.43
CA ILE A 372 4.15 14.16 14.41
C ILE A 372 5.52 13.95 13.73
N ILE A 373 5.71 12.86 12.99
CA ILE A 373 6.96 12.56 12.29
C ILE A 373 7.30 13.67 11.30
N LEU A 374 6.34 14.11 10.49
CA LEU A 374 6.56 15.17 9.49
C LEU A 374 6.88 16.52 10.16
N LYS A 375 6.22 16.85 11.28
CA LYS A 375 6.58 18.04 12.06
C LYS A 375 8.00 17.98 12.61
N PHE A 376 8.43 16.82 13.07
CA PHE A 376 9.80 16.60 13.50
C PHE A 376 10.79 16.76 12.34
N VAL A 377 10.53 16.13 11.19
CA VAL A 377 11.37 16.24 9.99
C VAL A 377 11.43 17.70 9.50
N ASP A 378 10.31 18.41 9.51
CA ASP A 378 10.24 19.81 9.14
C ASP A 378 11.11 20.68 10.04
N LEU A 379 11.06 20.46 11.35
CA LEU A 379 11.89 21.17 12.33
C LEU A 379 13.40 20.93 12.12
N VAL A 380 13.79 19.68 11.76
CA VAL A 380 15.21 19.29 11.61
C VAL A 380 15.83 19.79 10.31
N MET A 381 15.11 19.69 9.19
CA MET A 381 15.70 19.98 7.87
C MET A 381 14.75 20.65 6.86
N GLY A 382 13.52 20.94 7.27
CA GLY A 382 12.47 21.44 6.38
C GLY A 382 11.98 20.40 5.40
N LEU A 383 10.67 20.36 5.13
CA LEU A 383 10.07 19.34 4.26
C LEU A 383 10.23 19.66 2.78
N ARG A 384 10.07 20.93 2.41
CA ARG A 384 9.85 21.34 1.02
C ARG A 384 11.12 21.93 0.39
N ILE A 385 11.33 21.62 -0.91
CA ILE A 385 12.32 22.30 -1.75
C ILE A 385 11.93 23.77 -1.95
N SER A 386 12.87 24.59 -2.43
CA SER A 386 12.60 25.99 -2.75
C SER A 386 11.65 26.14 -3.93
N ASP A 387 11.02 27.29 -4.03
CA ASP A 387 10.12 27.61 -5.15
C ASP A 387 10.84 27.55 -6.49
N GLU A 388 12.11 27.98 -6.53
CA GLU A 388 12.94 27.95 -7.72
C GLU A 388 13.24 26.51 -8.17
N GLU A 389 13.62 25.62 -7.23
CA GLU A 389 13.86 24.20 -7.50
C GLU A 389 12.61 23.51 -8.02
N GLU A 390 11.44 23.81 -7.44
CA GLU A 390 10.17 23.25 -7.89
C GLU A 390 9.79 23.71 -9.32
N ILE A 391 10.09 24.97 -9.66
CA ILE A 391 9.84 25.52 -10.99
C ILE A 391 10.82 24.90 -12.00
N ARG A 392 12.10 24.76 -11.68
CA ARG A 392 13.11 24.17 -12.56
C ARG A 392 12.94 22.67 -12.73
N GLY A 393 12.54 21.96 -11.66
CA GLY A 393 12.38 20.51 -11.62
C GLY A 393 13.46 19.81 -10.80
N MET A 394 13.03 18.77 -10.07
CA MET A 394 13.86 18.06 -9.09
C MET A 394 14.96 17.23 -9.72
N ASP A 395 14.78 16.72 -10.93
CA ASP A 395 15.78 15.87 -11.60
C ASP A 395 17.12 16.61 -11.72
N THR A 396 17.09 17.85 -12.19
CA THR A 396 18.31 18.67 -12.37
C THR A 396 18.75 19.36 -11.08
N THR A 397 17.82 19.81 -10.23
CA THR A 397 18.17 20.61 -9.05
C THR A 397 18.56 19.78 -7.83
N VAL A 398 18.01 18.58 -7.70
CA VAL A 398 18.24 17.71 -6.55
C VAL A 398 19.23 16.58 -6.91
N HIS A 399 19.11 16.03 -8.12
CA HIS A 399 19.88 14.84 -8.53
C HIS A 399 20.97 15.15 -9.57
N ASN A 400 20.98 16.36 -10.15
CA ASN A 400 21.89 16.78 -11.23
C ASN A 400 21.86 15.83 -12.44
N GLU A 401 20.68 15.32 -12.76
CA GLU A 401 20.44 14.38 -13.84
C GLU A 401 19.25 14.86 -14.70
N ALA A 402 19.12 14.36 -15.90
CA ALA A 402 18.00 14.59 -16.79
C ALA A 402 17.44 13.25 -17.28
N GLY A 403 16.14 13.02 -17.08
CA GLY A 403 15.49 11.79 -17.51
C GLY A 403 15.38 11.64 -19.02
N TYR A 404 15.45 12.76 -19.75
CA TYR A 404 15.37 12.82 -21.21
C TYR A 404 16.39 13.82 -21.78
N SER A 405 17.02 13.45 -22.88
CA SER A 405 17.82 14.35 -23.73
C SER A 405 17.07 14.51 -25.06
N PHE A 406 16.58 15.73 -25.31
CA PHE A 406 15.91 16.11 -26.56
C PHE A 406 16.82 17.00 -27.38
#